data_5d7233c3bbd825278d35357a7f977baf
#
_entry.id   5d7233c3bbd825278d35357a7f977baf
#
_cell.length_a   1.000
_cell.length_b   1.000
_cell.length_c   1.000
_cell.angle_alpha   90.00
_cell.angle_beta   90.00
_cell.angle_gamma   90.00
#
_symmetry.space_group_name_H-M   'P 1'
#
loop_
_entity.id
_entity.type
_entity.pdbx_description
1 polymer ?
#
loop_
_entity_poly.entity_id
_entity_poly.type
_entity_poly.pdbx_seq_one_letter_code
_entity_poly.pdbx_strand_id
1 'polypeptide(L)'
;MKTLTTKAELDAFCFMAQTHPFVTIDTEFLRERTYYSKLCLLQIAVPGDRVDDAVLVDPLSPEMSLEPLYRLFRDTSVVKVFHAARQDLEIFWNDAKVFPTPLFDTQVAAMVCGFGEQVGYETLVRKIVKEQVDKSSRFTDWSRRPLTDAQQKYAIEDVTHLRGVYLFLKGELERTGREAWVVEETQSLTDPEIYDVVPLEAWRRIKTRTSSNKFLAYVRELAAFREFYAQTHNIPRNRVYKDDAMVELASTKPTTNEDLSKSRLLLREARKGEIADGIMNAITLVNAMDPEAYPKLPKTNDKLQVNPALADLLRVLLKAKSE
;
A
#
# COMPACT_ATOMS: atom_id res chain seq x y z
N MET A 1 2.32 -28.96 4.15
CA MET A 1 2.33 -27.51 4.48
C MET A 1 1.54 -27.31 5.75
N LYS A 2 2.03 -26.45 6.64
CA LYS A 2 1.38 -26.18 7.92
C LYS A 2 0.67 -24.84 7.86
N THR A 3 -0.63 -24.82 8.18
CA THR A 3 -1.41 -23.59 8.34
C THR A 3 -1.66 -23.37 9.83
N LEU A 4 -1.24 -22.21 10.33
CA LEU A 4 -1.45 -21.80 11.71
C LEU A 4 -2.81 -21.12 11.82
N THR A 5 -3.65 -21.57 12.72
CA THR A 5 -5.02 -21.09 12.91
C THR A 5 -5.27 -20.50 14.29
N THR A 6 -4.29 -20.60 15.18
CA THR A 6 -4.39 -20.10 16.55
C THR A 6 -3.24 -19.17 16.92
N LYS A 7 -3.49 -18.25 17.85
CA LYS A 7 -2.45 -17.36 18.40
C LYS A 7 -1.27 -18.15 18.99
N ALA A 8 -1.54 -19.27 19.67
CA ALA A 8 -0.51 -20.08 20.32
C ALA A 8 0.45 -20.70 19.31
N GLU A 9 -0.06 -21.20 18.17
CA GLU A 9 0.77 -21.75 17.10
C GLU A 9 1.66 -20.64 16.47
N LEU A 10 1.09 -19.45 16.24
CA LEU A 10 1.84 -18.32 15.71
C LEU A 10 2.90 -17.83 16.71
N ASP A 11 2.59 -17.84 18.01
CA ASP A 11 3.53 -17.47 19.06
C ASP A 11 4.74 -18.43 19.10
N ALA A 12 4.48 -19.71 19.02
CA ALA A 12 5.54 -20.74 18.97
C ALA A 12 6.42 -20.56 17.71
N PHE A 13 5.82 -20.29 16.56
CA PHE A 13 6.58 -20.05 15.33
C PHE A 13 7.40 -18.75 15.41
N CYS A 14 6.83 -17.66 15.87
CA CYS A 14 7.53 -16.38 16.02
C CYS A 14 8.69 -16.49 17.04
N PHE A 15 8.49 -17.23 18.13
CA PHE A 15 9.57 -17.49 19.10
C PHE A 15 10.74 -18.25 18.47
N MET A 16 10.47 -19.24 17.65
CA MET A 16 11.50 -19.94 16.88
C MET A 16 12.15 -19.00 15.86
N ALA A 17 11.36 -18.19 15.15
CA ALA A 17 11.85 -17.25 14.14
C ALA A 17 12.84 -16.23 14.70
N GLN A 18 12.73 -15.83 15.98
CA GLN A 18 13.68 -14.91 16.64
C GLN A 18 15.09 -15.49 16.76
N THR A 19 15.28 -16.80 16.61
CA THR A 19 16.62 -17.42 16.59
C THR A 19 17.31 -17.35 15.23
N HIS A 20 16.63 -16.80 14.21
CA HIS A 20 17.15 -16.69 12.86
C HIS A 20 17.49 -15.25 12.50
N PRO A 21 18.46 -15.02 11.58
CA PRO A 21 18.87 -13.66 11.20
C PRO A 21 17.84 -12.91 10.37
N PHE A 22 16.91 -13.59 9.73
CA PHE A 22 15.85 -13.00 8.94
C PHE A 22 14.63 -13.90 8.81
N VAL A 23 13.52 -13.30 8.43
CA VAL A 23 12.31 -13.98 7.95
C VAL A 23 11.87 -13.37 6.62
N THR A 24 11.31 -14.19 5.73
CA THR A 24 10.66 -13.73 4.51
C THR A 24 9.14 -13.75 4.73
N ILE A 25 8.46 -12.71 4.26
CA ILE A 25 7.03 -12.50 4.53
C ILE A 25 6.34 -12.03 3.26
N ASP A 26 5.13 -12.52 3.05
CA ASP A 26 4.23 -12.05 2.02
C ASP A 26 2.78 -12.07 2.53
N THR A 27 1.86 -11.36 1.85
CA THR A 27 0.46 -11.31 2.25
C THR A 27 -0.48 -11.44 1.06
N GLU A 28 -1.62 -12.10 1.30
CA GLU A 28 -2.75 -12.11 0.38
C GLU A 28 -3.94 -11.40 1.00
N PHE A 29 -4.54 -10.47 0.26
CA PHE A 29 -5.59 -9.60 0.78
C PHE A 29 -6.65 -9.25 -0.28
N LEU A 30 -7.80 -8.77 0.20
CA LEU A 30 -8.87 -8.24 -0.64
C LEU A 30 -8.99 -6.72 -0.45
N ARG A 31 -9.08 -5.98 -1.57
CA ARG A 31 -9.18 -4.51 -1.59
C ARG A 31 -10.38 -3.98 -2.38
N GLU A 32 -11.12 -4.82 -3.06
CA GLU A 32 -12.13 -4.38 -4.04
C GLU A 32 -13.39 -3.79 -3.40
N ARG A 33 -13.73 -4.21 -2.18
CA ARG A 33 -15.00 -3.89 -1.52
C ARG A 33 -14.88 -3.06 -0.26
N THR A 34 -13.67 -2.79 0.18
CA THR A 34 -13.37 -2.09 1.43
C THR A 34 -12.45 -0.90 1.19
N TYR A 35 -12.44 0.04 2.11
CA TYR A 35 -11.48 1.14 2.13
C TYR A 35 -10.10 0.63 2.54
N TYR A 36 -10.03 -0.10 3.65
CA TYR A 36 -8.82 -0.78 4.11
C TYR A 36 -8.74 -2.17 3.52
N SER A 37 -7.54 -2.58 3.12
CA SER A 37 -7.31 -3.94 2.64
C SER A 37 -7.62 -4.95 3.74
N LYS A 38 -8.38 -6.00 3.39
CA LYS A 38 -8.69 -7.10 4.31
C LYS A 38 -7.62 -8.17 4.14
N LEU A 39 -6.76 -8.34 5.14
CA LEU A 39 -5.80 -9.44 5.18
C LEU A 39 -6.54 -10.78 5.18
N CYS A 40 -6.18 -11.66 4.27
CA CYS A 40 -6.81 -12.98 4.11
C CYS A 40 -5.86 -14.13 4.37
N LEU A 41 -4.58 -13.95 4.09
CA LEU A 41 -3.54 -14.94 4.36
C LEU A 41 -2.22 -14.21 4.59
N LEU A 42 -1.37 -14.75 5.44
CA LEU A 42 -0.01 -14.30 5.63
C LEU A 42 0.92 -15.51 5.52
N GLN A 43 2.04 -15.33 4.87
CA GLN A 43 3.06 -16.34 4.71
C GLN A 43 4.33 -15.88 5.42
N ILE A 44 4.97 -16.80 6.15
CA ILE A 44 6.25 -16.52 6.83
C ILE A 44 7.17 -17.71 6.63
N ALA A 45 8.44 -17.42 6.29
CA ALA A 45 9.47 -18.44 6.26
C ALA A 45 10.74 -17.96 6.98
N VAL A 46 11.37 -18.87 7.69
CA VAL A 46 12.73 -18.71 8.26
C VAL A 46 13.77 -19.32 7.31
N PRO A 47 15.07 -19.02 7.45
CA PRO A 47 16.12 -19.74 6.74
C PRO A 47 16.02 -21.27 6.95
N GLY A 48 16.15 -22.03 5.86
CA GLY A 48 16.13 -23.48 5.89
C GLY A 48 15.36 -24.09 4.73
N ASP A 49 15.40 -25.42 4.64
CA ASP A 49 14.78 -26.22 3.56
C ASP A 49 13.76 -27.22 4.10
N ARG A 50 13.47 -27.18 5.40
CA ARG A 50 12.50 -28.08 6.01
C ARG A 50 11.08 -27.63 5.73
N VAL A 51 10.12 -28.56 5.75
CA VAL A 51 8.70 -28.28 5.52
C VAL A 51 8.14 -27.28 6.55
N ASP A 52 8.62 -27.34 7.79
CA ASP A 52 8.17 -26.47 8.89
C ASP A 52 8.90 -25.12 8.94
N ASP A 53 9.89 -24.89 8.09
CA ASP A 53 10.61 -23.62 7.99
C ASP A 53 9.79 -22.53 7.25
N ALA A 54 8.63 -22.92 6.69
CA ALA A 54 7.67 -21.98 6.07
C ALA A 54 6.24 -22.37 6.48
N VAL A 55 5.44 -21.39 6.86
CA VAL A 55 4.07 -21.57 7.33
C VAL A 55 3.11 -20.58 6.69
N LEU A 56 1.87 -21.01 6.55
CA LEU A 56 0.73 -20.14 6.28
C LEU A 56 0.10 -19.74 7.61
N VAL A 57 -0.32 -18.50 7.73
CA VAL A 57 -1.05 -17.99 8.90
C VAL A 57 -2.43 -17.56 8.41
N ASP A 58 -3.47 -18.09 9.03
CA ASP A 58 -4.85 -17.75 8.70
C ASP A 58 -5.40 -16.64 9.63
N PRO A 59 -5.36 -15.37 9.22
CA PRO A 59 -5.87 -14.26 10.03
C PRO A 59 -7.41 -14.26 10.14
N LEU A 60 -8.11 -15.07 9.33
CA LEU A 60 -9.56 -15.18 9.36
C LEU A 60 -10.05 -16.21 10.38
N SER A 61 -9.14 -17.00 10.97
CA SER A 61 -9.50 -17.93 12.04
C SER A 61 -9.93 -17.15 13.31
N PRO A 62 -11.04 -17.54 13.96
CA PRO A 62 -11.52 -16.85 15.17
C PRO A 62 -10.52 -16.88 16.35
N GLU A 63 -9.63 -17.87 16.39
CA GLU A 63 -8.63 -18.04 17.46
C GLU A 63 -7.29 -17.38 17.12
N MET A 64 -7.18 -16.74 15.95
CA MET A 64 -5.96 -16.07 15.52
C MET A 64 -5.87 -14.67 16.12
N SER A 65 -4.67 -14.32 16.55
CA SER A 65 -4.25 -12.94 16.82
C SER A 65 -2.85 -12.76 16.28
N LEU A 66 -2.62 -11.66 15.55
CA LEU A 66 -1.32 -11.34 14.95
C LEU A 66 -0.34 -10.66 15.92
N GLU A 67 -0.69 -10.50 17.20
CA GLU A 67 0.20 -9.87 18.19
C GLU A 67 1.60 -10.52 18.29
N PRO A 68 1.75 -11.87 18.19
CA PRO A 68 3.08 -12.48 18.15
C PRO A 68 3.91 -12.01 16.94
N LEU A 69 3.28 -11.84 15.76
CA LEU A 69 3.93 -11.29 14.57
C LEU A 69 4.36 -9.84 14.79
N TYR A 70 3.51 -9.01 15.40
CA TYR A 70 3.85 -7.60 15.67
C TYR A 70 4.98 -7.45 16.69
N ARG A 71 5.15 -8.40 17.61
CA ARG A 71 6.35 -8.49 18.47
C ARG A 71 7.59 -8.82 17.64
N LEU A 72 7.50 -9.80 16.73
CA LEU A 72 8.59 -10.14 15.82
C LEU A 72 8.95 -8.94 14.91
N PHE A 73 7.97 -8.14 14.47
CA PHE A 73 8.23 -6.94 13.69
C PHE A 73 9.06 -5.89 14.43
N ARG A 74 8.89 -5.77 15.73
CA ARG A 74 9.66 -4.85 16.59
C ARG A 74 11.03 -5.39 16.98
N ASP A 75 11.30 -6.67 16.76
CA ASP A 75 12.59 -7.29 17.08
C ASP A 75 13.64 -6.88 16.05
N THR A 76 14.56 -5.99 16.46
CA THR A 76 15.59 -5.45 15.58
C THR A 76 16.72 -6.43 15.25
N SER A 77 16.78 -7.60 15.91
CA SER A 77 17.77 -8.64 15.62
C SER A 77 17.41 -9.49 14.39
N VAL A 78 16.15 -9.48 13.97
CA VAL A 78 15.63 -10.27 12.84
C VAL A 78 15.25 -9.34 11.69
N VAL A 79 15.83 -9.50 10.53
CA VAL A 79 15.46 -8.75 9.31
C VAL A 79 14.14 -9.28 8.75
N LYS A 80 13.18 -8.40 8.43
CA LYS A 80 11.92 -8.76 7.77
C LYS A 80 12.02 -8.43 6.30
N VAL A 81 11.99 -9.48 5.49
CA VAL A 81 12.21 -9.42 4.05
C VAL A 81 10.87 -9.51 3.32
N PHE A 82 10.63 -8.55 2.46
CA PHE A 82 9.45 -8.47 1.59
C PHE A 82 9.86 -8.24 0.14
N HIS A 83 8.89 -8.34 -0.77
CA HIS A 83 9.04 -7.86 -2.14
C HIS A 83 7.94 -6.86 -2.49
N ALA A 84 8.33 -5.62 -2.82
CA ALA A 84 7.39 -4.51 -3.10
C ALA A 84 6.41 -4.26 -1.93
N ALA A 85 6.93 -4.16 -0.73
CA ALA A 85 6.26 -4.22 0.59
C ALA A 85 5.15 -3.19 0.84
N ARG A 86 5.01 -2.15 0.04
CA ARG A 86 4.16 -0.99 0.35
C ARG A 86 2.72 -1.35 0.71
N GLN A 87 2.12 -2.34 0.04
CA GLN A 87 0.72 -2.75 0.30
C GLN A 87 0.60 -3.58 1.58
N ASP A 88 1.60 -4.41 1.86
CA ASP A 88 1.68 -5.19 3.09
C ASP A 88 1.87 -4.28 4.30
N LEU A 89 2.76 -3.30 4.18
CA LEU A 89 2.99 -2.29 5.23
C LEU A 89 1.73 -1.46 5.51
N GLU A 90 0.93 -1.12 4.48
CA GLU A 90 -0.37 -0.46 4.64
C GLU A 90 -1.31 -1.29 5.52
N ILE A 91 -1.35 -2.62 5.33
CA ILE A 91 -2.18 -3.53 6.12
C ILE A 91 -1.74 -3.52 7.58
N PHE A 92 -0.46 -3.74 7.86
CA PHE A 92 0.06 -3.80 9.22
C PHE A 92 -0.03 -2.46 9.95
N TRP A 93 0.19 -1.35 9.22
CA TRP A 93 0.00 -0.02 9.76
C TRP A 93 -1.46 0.25 10.13
N ASN A 94 -2.39 -0.13 9.28
CA ASN A 94 -3.82 0.06 9.56
C ASN A 94 -4.30 -0.81 10.72
N ASP A 95 -3.79 -2.03 10.85
CA ASP A 95 -4.21 -2.99 11.88
C ASP A 95 -3.60 -2.67 13.26
N ALA A 96 -2.29 -2.42 13.33
CA ALA A 96 -1.57 -2.34 14.60
C ALA A 96 -0.65 -1.12 14.76
N LYS A 97 -0.60 -0.22 13.77
CA LYS A 97 0.33 0.92 13.75
C LYS A 97 1.79 0.50 13.94
N VAL A 98 2.18 -0.59 13.27
CA VAL A 98 3.52 -1.19 13.37
C VAL A 98 4.11 -1.38 11.99
N PHE A 99 5.37 -0.99 11.84
CA PHE A 99 6.20 -1.37 10.70
C PHE A 99 7.22 -2.46 11.08
N PRO A 100 7.47 -3.43 10.19
CA PRO A 100 8.57 -4.36 10.36
C PRO A 100 9.92 -3.63 10.40
N THR A 101 10.73 -3.85 11.44
CA THR A 101 12.03 -3.19 11.62
C THR A 101 13.07 -4.20 12.13
N PRO A 102 14.23 -4.38 11.46
CA PRO A 102 14.61 -3.80 10.16
C PRO A 102 13.78 -4.37 9.00
N LEU A 103 13.47 -3.52 8.03
CA LEU A 103 12.80 -3.89 6.80
C LEU A 103 13.82 -4.04 5.66
N PHE A 104 13.67 -5.09 4.85
CA PHE A 104 14.41 -5.26 3.60
C PHE A 104 13.42 -5.51 2.47
N ASP A 105 13.30 -4.57 1.55
CA ASP A 105 12.48 -4.74 0.34
C ASP A 105 13.36 -5.19 -0.82
N THR A 106 13.11 -6.41 -1.32
CA THR A 106 13.90 -7.00 -2.41
C THR A 106 13.68 -6.29 -3.76
N GLN A 107 12.56 -5.56 -3.95
CA GLN A 107 12.38 -4.74 -5.16
C GLN A 107 13.29 -3.51 -5.12
N VAL A 108 13.39 -2.84 -3.97
CA VAL A 108 14.32 -1.72 -3.75
C VAL A 108 15.77 -2.19 -3.88
N ALA A 109 16.11 -3.30 -3.22
CA ALA A 109 17.45 -3.87 -3.29
C ALA A 109 17.85 -4.26 -4.73
N ALA A 110 16.92 -4.85 -5.49
CA ALA A 110 17.14 -5.22 -6.88
C ALA A 110 17.37 -3.99 -7.78
N MET A 111 16.69 -2.88 -7.54
CA MET A 111 16.93 -1.61 -8.22
C MET A 111 18.37 -1.13 -7.98
N VAL A 112 18.81 -1.13 -6.73
CA VAL A 112 20.18 -0.74 -6.34
C VAL A 112 21.23 -1.68 -6.93
N CYS A 113 20.91 -2.99 -7.09
CA CYS A 113 21.76 -3.99 -7.73
C CYS A 113 21.72 -3.97 -9.28
N GLY A 114 20.96 -3.04 -9.90
CA GLY A 114 20.94 -2.88 -11.36
C GLY A 114 20.00 -3.81 -12.11
N PHE A 115 19.03 -4.46 -11.44
CA PHE A 115 18.01 -5.28 -12.10
C PHE A 115 16.91 -4.45 -12.79
N GLY A 116 16.92 -3.14 -12.61
CA GLY A 116 15.95 -2.20 -13.14
C GLY A 116 14.96 -1.71 -12.08
N GLU A 117 14.28 -0.60 -12.41
CA GLU A 117 13.27 0.01 -11.55
C GLU A 117 12.02 -0.88 -11.51
N GLN A 118 11.46 -1.08 -10.31
CA GLN A 118 10.21 -1.84 -10.08
C GLN A 118 10.19 -3.25 -10.70
N VAL A 119 11.32 -3.95 -10.65
CA VAL A 119 11.38 -5.33 -11.14
C VAL A 119 10.41 -6.23 -10.38
N GLY A 120 9.64 -7.04 -11.12
CA GLY A 120 8.66 -7.95 -10.52
C GLY A 120 9.30 -9.20 -9.93
N TYR A 121 8.67 -9.76 -8.90
CA TYR A 121 9.10 -10.94 -8.14
C TYR A 121 9.50 -12.14 -9.04
N GLU A 122 8.62 -12.54 -9.95
CA GLU A 122 8.90 -13.65 -10.88
C GLU A 122 10.20 -13.46 -11.68
N THR A 123 10.47 -12.22 -12.09
CA THR A 123 11.70 -11.92 -12.85
C THR A 123 12.93 -12.14 -11.98
N LEU A 124 12.87 -11.77 -10.70
CA LEU A 124 13.96 -12.02 -9.75
C LEU A 124 14.11 -13.52 -9.47
N VAL A 125 13.02 -14.22 -9.17
CA VAL A 125 13.04 -15.67 -8.92
C VAL A 125 13.65 -16.39 -10.12
N ARG A 126 13.19 -16.12 -11.33
CA ARG A 126 13.72 -16.75 -12.54
C ARG A 126 15.18 -16.42 -12.79
N LYS A 127 15.61 -15.16 -12.57
CA LYS A 127 17.00 -14.75 -12.83
C LYS A 127 17.98 -15.22 -11.74
N ILE A 128 17.56 -15.24 -10.49
CA ILE A 128 18.42 -15.48 -9.33
C ILE A 128 18.30 -16.94 -8.85
N VAL A 129 17.07 -17.36 -8.55
CA VAL A 129 16.81 -18.71 -7.99
C VAL A 129 16.75 -19.77 -9.07
N LYS A 130 16.51 -19.39 -10.34
CA LYS A 130 16.33 -20.28 -11.51
C LYS A 130 15.07 -21.15 -11.45
N GLU A 131 14.08 -20.73 -10.71
CA GLU A 131 12.77 -21.38 -10.57
C GLU A 131 11.69 -20.61 -11.34
N GLN A 132 10.53 -21.25 -11.54
CA GLN A 132 9.35 -20.66 -12.14
C GLN A 132 8.26 -20.47 -11.11
N VAL A 133 7.64 -19.30 -11.09
CA VAL A 133 6.49 -19.01 -10.21
C VAL A 133 5.21 -19.31 -10.97
N ASP A 134 4.34 -20.15 -10.40
CA ASP A 134 2.99 -20.41 -10.91
C ASP A 134 2.06 -19.25 -10.52
N LYS A 135 1.50 -18.55 -11.50
CA LYS A 135 0.61 -17.40 -11.27
C LYS A 135 -0.88 -17.74 -11.26
N SER A 136 -1.24 -19.02 -11.40
CA SER A 136 -2.64 -19.43 -11.57
C SER A 136 -3.53 -19.02 -10.39
N SER A 137 -2.96 -18.89 -9.18
CA SER A 137 -3.67 -18.55 -7.96
C SER A 137 -3.65 -17.06 -7.59
N ARG A 138 -2.89 -16.20 -8.29
CA ARG A 138 -2.69 -14.78 -7.93
C ARG A 138 -3.98 -13.97 -7.79
N PHE A 139 -4.97 -14.22 -8.65
CA PHE A 139 -6.23 -13.44 -8.68
C PHE A 139 -7.42 -14.24 -8.17
N THR A 140 -7.21 -15.18 -7.28
CA THR A 140 -8.26 -15.96 -6.65
C THR A 140 -8.85 -15.25 -5.43
N ASP A 141 -10.02 -15.70 -4.98
CA ASP A 141 -10.63 -15.17 -3.76
C ASP A 141 -9.96 -15.79 -2.52
N TRP A 142 -9.00 -15.08 -1.96
CA TRP A 142 -8.23 -15.49 -0.79
C TRP A 142 -9.01 -15.52 0.52
N SER A 143 -10.26 -15.00 0.54
CA SER A 143 -11.12 -15.07 1.73
C SER A 143 -11.85 -16.39 1.87
N ARG A 144 -11.87 -17.21 0.83
CA ARG A 144 -12.54 -18.52 0.87
C ARG A 144 -11.77 -19.53 1.73
N ARG A 145 -12.51 -20.40 2.39
CA ARG A 145 -11.97 -21.52 3.18
C ARG A 145 -12.76 -22.81 2.85
N PRO A 146 -12.07 -23.95 2.80
CA PRO A 146 -10.61 -24.13 2.91
C PRO A 146 -9.87 -23.58 1.67
N LEU A 147 -8.58 -23.22 1.84
CA LEU A 147 -7.70 -22.91 0.71
C LEU A 147 -7.45 -24.18 -0.12
N THR A 148 -7.40 -24.03 -1.43
CA THR A 148 -7.01 -25.12 -2.33
C THR A 148 -5.52 -25.43 -2.21
N ASP A 149 -5.12 -26.66 -2.58
CA ASP A 149 -3.71 -27.05 -2.58
C ASP A 149 -2.86 -26.15 -3.48
N ALA A 150 -3.43 -25.71 -4.61
CA ALA A 150 -2.78 -24.78 -5.52
C ALA A 150 -2.52 -23.39 -4.86
N GLN A 151 -3.51 -22.87 -4.12
CA GLN A 151 -3.33 -21.61 -3.37
C GLN A 151 -2.28 -21.76 -2.27
N GLN A 152 -2.33 -22.84 -1.51
CA GLN A 152 -1.35 -23.10 -0.45
C GLN A 152 0.07 -23.23 -1.00
N LYS A 153 0.22 -23.94 -2.12
CA LYS A 153 1.51 -24.10 -2.79
C LYS A 153 2.04 -22.75 -3.28
N TYR A 154 1.22 -22.00 -3.99
CA TYR A 154 1.56 -20.67 -4.48
C TYR A 154 2.05 -19.77 -3.35
N ALA A 155 1.26 -19.65 -2.28
CA ALA A 155 1.57 -18.78 -1.15
C ALA A 155 2.88 -19.17 -0.41
N ILE A 156 3.18 -20.47 -0.28
CA ILE A 156 4.46 -20.92 0.32
C ILE A 156 5.65 -20.65 -0.61
N GLU A 157 5.48 -20.83 -1.92
CA GLU A 157 6.54 -20.57 -2.88
C GLU A 157 6.95 -19.09 -2.91
N ASP A 158 6.01 -18.15 -2.67
CA ASP A 158 6.31 -16.72 -2.61
C ASP A 158 7.28 -16.38 -1.48
N VAL A 159 7.22 -17.03 -0.31
CA VAL A 159 8.18 -16.77 0.77
C VAL A 159 9.42 -17.68 0.73
N THR A 160 9.33 -18.88 0.16
CA THR A 160 10.49 -19.78 0.11
C THR A 160 11.50 -19.36 -0.96
N HIS A 161 11.05 -18.98 -2.14
CA HIS A 161 11.93 -18.44 -3.18
C HIS A 161 12.50 -17.06 -2.79
N LEU A 162 11.75 -16.28 -2.01
CA LEU A 162 12.21 -14.97 -1.53
C LEU A 162 13.47 -15.05 -0.68
N ARG A 163 13.70 -16.18 0.03
CA ARG A 163 14.97 -16.43 0.76
C ARG A 163 16.18 -16.36 -0.17
N GLY A 164 16.11 -17.09 -1.28
CA GLY A 164 17.20 -17.12 -2.27
C GLY A 164 17.43 -15.74 -2.93
N VAL A 165 16.34 -15.02 -3.23
CA VAL A 165 16.41 -13.65 -3.76
C VAL A 165 17.09 -12.73 -2.74
N TYR A 166 16.68 -12.78 -1.48
CA TYR A 166 17.27 -11.98 -0.40
C TYR A 166 18.74 -12.24 -0.21
N LEU A 167 19.15 -13.49 -0.09
CA LEU A 167 20.56 -13.87 0.15
C LEU A 167 21.46 -13.42 -1.01
N PHE A 168 20.99 -13.58 -2.24
CA PHE A 168 21.73 -13.10 -3.41
C PHE A 168 21.88 -11.58 -3.39
N LEU A 169 20.77 -10.84 -3.24
CA LEU A 169 20.81 -9.37 -3.26
C LEU A 169 21.64 -8.81 -2.09
N LYS A 170 21.51 -9.40 -0.91
CA LYS A 170 22.33 -9.03 0.25
C LYS A 170 23.83 -9.19 -0.07
N GLY A 171 24.23 -10.34 -0.60
CA GLY A 171 25.62 -10.58 -0.99
C GLY A 171 26.14 -9.60 -2.05
N GLU A 172 25.32 -9.24 -3.05
CA GLU A 172 25.66 -8.24 -4.05
C GLU A 172 25.82 -6.82 -3.45
N LEU A 173 24.96 -6.46 -2.51
CA LEU A 173 25.05 -5.16 -1.82
C LEU A 173 26.32 -5.09 -0.96
N GLU A 174 26.63 -6.13 -0.18
CA GLU A 174 27.86 -6.23 0.60
C GLU A 174 29.09 -6.15 -0.31
N ARG A 175 29.11 -6.89 -1.42
CA ARG A 175 30.22 -6.88 -2.40
C ARG A 175 30.44 -5.50 -3.03
N THR A 176 29.35 -4.74 -3.24
CA THR A 176 29.42 -3.42 -3.90
C THR A 176 29.47 -2.24 -2.92
N GLY A 177 29.30 -2.49 -1.61
CA GLY A 177 29.26 -1.45 -0.58
C GLY A 177 28.04 -0.53 -0.67
N ARG A 178 26.90 -1.04 -1.20
CA ARG A 178 25.68 -0.23 -1.46
C ARG A 178 24.54 -0.49 -0.47
N GLU A 179 24.79 -1.15 0.65
CA GLU A 179 23.79 -1.48 1.66
C GLU A 179 23.08 -0.22 2.20
N ALA A 180 23.86 0.85 2.44
CA ALA A 180 23.31 2.12 2.94
C ALA A 180 22.26 2.72 2.00
N TRP A 181 22.39 2.53 0.68
CA TRP A 181 21.42 3.04 -0.29
C TRP A 181 20.05 2.34 -0.16
N VAL A 182 20.06 1.03 0.09
CA VAL A 182 18.83 0.28 0.31
C VAL A 182 18.16 0.73 1.61
N VAL A 183 18.93 0.97 2.67
CA VAL A 183 18.41 1.46 3.96
C VAL A 183 17.72 2.82 3.77
N GLU A 184 18.37 3.76 3.07
CA GLU A 184 17.83 5.10 2.80
C GLU A 184 16.54 5.04 1.99
N GLU A 185 16.52 4.28 0.89
CA GLU A 185 15.33 4.13 0.03
C GLU A 185 14.19 3.41 0.77
N THR A 186 14.49 2.39 1.54
CA THR A 186 13.48 1.61 2.29
C THR A 186 12.89 2.41 3.44
N GLN A 187 13.65 3.36 4.02
CA GLN A 187 13.17 4.23 5.10
C GLN A 187 11.94 5.03 4.67
N SER A 188 11.87 5.42 3.40
CA SER A 188 10.71 6.12 2.87
C SER A 188 9.42 5.28 2.93
N LEU A 189 9.52 3.94 2.88
CA LEU A 189 8.38 3.03 2.96
C LEU A 189 7.80 2.92 4.38
N THR A 190 8.55 3.29 5.41
CA THR A 190 8.12 3.21 6.81
C THR A 190 7.68 4.56 7.39
N ASP A 191 7.39 5.54 6.52
CA ASP A 191 6.83 6.82 6.92
C ASP A 191 5.31 6.69 7.13
N PRO A 192 4.80 6.93 8.35
CA PRO A 192 3.38 6.92 8.65
C PRO A 192 2.52 7.82 7.75
N GLU A 193 3.06 8.97 7.33
CA GLU A 193 2.32 9.94 6.51
C GLU A 193 1.91 9.38 5.13
N ILE A 194 2.59 8.34 4.66
CA ILE A 194 2.24 7.66 3.39
C ILE A 194 0.93 6.86 3.53
N TYR A 195 0.66 6.33 4.71
CA TYR A 195 -0.44 5.41 4.99
C TYR A 195 -1.63 6.09 5.67
N ASP A 196 -1.39 7.13 6.47
CA ASP A 196 -2.44 7.90 7.12
C ASP A 196 -3.00 8.94 6.16
N VAL A 197 -4.20 8.68 5.62
CA VAL A 197 -4.87 9.62 4.75
C VAL A 197 -5.70 10.57 5.58
N VAL A 198 -5.21 11.81 5.73
CA VAL A 198 -5.95 12.88 6.39
C VAL A 198 -7.09 13.36 5.48
N PRO A 199 -8.37 13.30 5.91
CA PRO A 199 -9.51 13.67 5.08
C PRO A 199 -9.40 15.07 4.48
N LEU A 200 -8.98 16.08 5.23
CA LEU A 200 -8.81 17.46 4.77
C LEU A 200 -7.72 17.64 3.68
N GLU A 201 -6.80 16.67 3.53
CA GLU A 201 -5.75 16.71 2.51
C GLU A 201 -6.11 15.86 1.27
N ALA A 202 -7.22 15.09 1.31
CA ALA A 202 -7.61 14.18 0.24
C ALA A 202 -7.88 14.90 -1.10
N TRP A 203 -8.27 16.18 -1.05
CA TRP A 203 -8.52 17.01 -2.25
C TRP A 203 -7.29 17.23 -3.14
N ARG A 204 -6.07 17.14 -2.59
CA ARG A 204 -4.82 17.34 -3.34
C ARG A 204 -4.63 16.32 -4.46
N ARG A 205 -5.30 15.18 -4.38
CA ARG A 205 -5.28 14.11 -5.39
C ARG A 205 -6.30 14.31 -6.50
N ILE A 206 -7.24 15.26 -6.33
CA ILE A 206 -8.32 15.51 -7.29
C ILE A 206 -7.82 16.41 -8.42
N LYS A 207 -7.89 15.92 -9.65
CA LYS A 207 -7.52 16.70 -10.83
C LYS A 207 -8.62 17.72 -11.14
N THR A 208 -8.32 19.01 -10.98
CA THR A 208 -9.23 20.11 -11.30
C THR A 208 -8.69 20.89 -12.50
N ARG A 209 -9.61 21.46 -13.29
CA ARG A 209 -9.26 22.34 -14.43
C ARG A 209 -9.14 23.80 -14.04
N THR A 210 -9.54 24.16 -12.84
CA THR A 210 -9.53 25.53 -12.32
C THR A 210 -8.72 25.63 -11.05
N SER A 211 -8.05 26.76 -10.87
CA SER A 211 -7.29 27.14 -9.68
C SER A 211 -8.03 28.16 -8.80
N SER A 212 -9.33 28.41 -9.04
CA SER A 212 -10.13 29.31 -8.19
C SER A 212 -10.12 28.81 -6.74
N ASN A 213 -9.62 29.61 -5.81
CA ASN A 213 -9.53 29.25 -4.39
C ASN A 213 -10.89 28.87 -3.80
N LYS A 214 -11.96 29.57 -4.19
CA LYS A 214 -13.34 29.23 -3.76
C LYS A 214 -13.79 27.87 -4.31
N PHE A 215 -13.48 27.57 -5.58
CA PHE A 215 -13.78 26.26 -6.15
C PHE A 215 -12.99 25.14 -5.44
N LEU A 216 -11.72 25.40 -5.18
CA LEU A 216 -10.88 24.45 -4.42
C LEU A 216 -11.38 24.23 -3.00
N ALA A 217 -12.00 25.25 -2.37
CA ALA A 217 -12.63 25.07 -1.07
C ALA A 217 -13.81 24.07 -1.12
N TYR A 218 -14.68 24.14 -2.14
CA TYR A 218 -15.72 23.13 -2.33
C TYR A 218 -15.15 21.73 -2.57
N VAL A 219 -14.11 21.62 -3.41
CA VAL A 219 -13.45 20.33 -3.66
C VAL A 219 -12.82 19.79 -2.38
N ARG A 220 -12.20 20.63 -1.54
CA ARG A 220 -11.59 20.23 -0.28
C ARG A 220 -12.63 19.66 0.69
N GLU A 221 -13.71 20.38 0.93
CA GLU A 221 -14.73 19.95 1.90
C GLU A 221 -15.49 18.70 1.41
N LEU A 222 -15.82 18.63 0.12
CA LEU A 222 -16.40 17.44 -0.47
C LEU A 222 -15.44 16.24 -0.41
N ALA A 223 -14.15 16.45 -0.72
CA ALA A 223 -13.15 15.38 -0.62
C ALA A 223 -12.96 14.92 0.83
N ALA A 224 -12.94 15.86 1.78
CA ALA A 224 -12.83 15.55 3.21
C ALA A 224 -14.01 14.72 3.70
N PHE A 225 -15.22 15.11 3.36
CA PHE A 225 -16.43 14.32 3.71
C PHE A 225 -16.37 12.92 3.08
N ARG A 226 -16.06 12.82 1.77
CA ARG A 226 -15.98 11.53 1.08
C ARG A 226 -14.93 10.61 1.72
N GLU A 227 -13.79 11.14 2.05
CA GLU A 227 -12.70 10.39 2.66
C GLU A 227 -13.09 9.89 4.05
N PHE A 228 -13.59 10.80 4.90
CA PHE A 228 -14.07 10.47 6.23
C PHE A 228 -15.19 9.39 6.20
N TYR A 229 -16.18 9.56 5.33
CA TYR A 229 -17.26 8.60 5.18
C TYR A 229 -16.76 7.22 4.73
N ALA A 230 -15.86 7.21 3.73
CA ALA A 230 -15.27 5.98 3.22
C ALA A 230 -14.44 5.23 4.29
N GLN A 231 -13.67 5.96 5.10
CA GLN A 231 -12.90 5.40 6.22
C GLN A 231 -13.81 4.84 7.31
N THR A 232 -14.81 5.61 7.73
CA THR A 232 -15.69 5.24 8.83
C THR A 232 -16.57 4.02 8.50
N HIS A 233 -17.05 3.93 7.25
CA HIS A 233 -17.91 2.83 6.81
C HIS A 233 -17.11 1.70 6.15
N ASN A 234 -15.80 1.83 6.07
CA ASN A 234 -14.90 0.89 5.41
C ASN A 234 -15.35 0.50 4.00
N ILE A 235 -15.73 1.49 3.19
CA ILE A 235 -16.14 1.30 1.79
C ILE A 235 -15.22 2.07 0.84
N PRO A 236 -15.03 1.60 -0.42
CA PRO A 236 -14.22 2.33 -1.38
C PRO A 236 -14.76 3.73 -1.66
N ARG A 237 -13.87 4.73 -1.78
CA ARG A 237 -14.22 6.14 -2.08
C ARG A 237 -15.18 6.30 -3.26
N ASN A 238 -14.98 5.51 -4.32
CA ASN A 238 -15.81 5.55 -5.52
C ASN A 238 -17.24 5.02 -5.32
N ARG A 239 -17.49 4.32 -4.21
CA ARG A 239 -18.84 3.91 -3.79
C ARG A 239 -19.60 5.04 -3.10
N VAL A 240 -18.89 5.98 -2.49
CA VAL A 240 -19.50 7.22 -1.98
C VAL A 240 -19.85 8.12 -3.17
N TYR A 241 -18.85 8.59 -3.90
CA TYR A 241 -18.96 9.20 -5.23
C TYR A 241 -17.59 9.34 -5.88
N LYS A 242 -17.57 9.38 -7.23
CA LYS A 242 -16.36 9.49 -8.04
C LYS A 242 -15.83 10.93 -8.08
N ASP A 243 -14.58 11.10 -8.53
CA ASP A 243 -13.95 12.42 -8.67
C ASP A 243 -14.72 13.33 -9.62
N ASP A 244 -15.23 12.80 -10.74
CA ASP A 244 -16.01 13.59 -11.70
C ASP A 244 -17.32 14.11 -11.07
N ALA A 245 -17.99 13.28 -10.26
CA ALA A 245 -19.18 13.72 -9.52
C ALA A 245 -18.83 14.80 -8.48
N MET A 246 -17.68 14.72 -7.82
CA MET A 246 -17.20 15.74 -6.89
C MET A 246 -16.98 17.08 -7.59
N VAL A 247 -16.32 17.06 -8.77
CA VAL A 247 -16.08 18.26 -9.57
C VAL A 247 -17.41 18.88 -10.06
N GLU A 248 -18.39 18.05 -10.46
CA GLU A 248 -19.75 18.48 -10.79
C GLU A 248 -20.43 19.14 -9.60
N LEU A 249 -20.40 18.53 -8.42
CA LEU A 249 -20.98 19.07 -7.18
C LEU A 249 -20.33 20.39 -6.76
N ALA A 250 -19.00 20.51 -6.87
CA ALA A 250 -18.28 21.75 -6.59
C ALA A 250 -18.66 22.89 -7.56
N SER A 251 -19.07 22.54 -8.80
CA SER A 251 -19.49 23.48 -9.83
C SER A 251 -20.95 23.90 -9.63
N THR A 252 -21.85 22.95 -9.39
CA THR A 252 -23.31 23.16 -9.30
C THR A 252 -23.76 23.64 -7.92
N LYS A 253 -23.03 23.30 -6.85
CA LYS A 253 -23.24 23.73 -5.46
C LYS A 253 -24.68 23.49 -4.99
N PRO A 254 -25.18 22.24 -5.03
CA PRO A 254 -26.54 21.92 -4.65
C PRO A 254 -26.82 22.31 -3.19
N THR A 255 -27.93 22.97 -2.94
CA THR A 255 -28.36 23.38 -1.59
C THR A 255 -29.64 22.68 -1.15
N THR A 256 -30.28 21.95 -2.06
CA THR A 256 -31.49 21.19 -1.79
C THR A 256 -31.36 19.76 -2.34
N ASN A 257 -32.19 18.85 -1.82
CA ASN A 257 -32.29 17.49 -2.36
C ASN A 257 -32.75 17.46 -3.82
N GLU A 258 -33.52 18.45 -4.24
CA GLU A 258 -33.98 18.59 -5.61
C GLU A 258 -32.80 18.95 -6.53
N ASP A 259 -31.94 19.88 -6.13
CA ASP A 259 -30.71 20.21 -6.89
C ASP A 259 -29.77 19.04 -6.96
N LEU A 260 -29.60 18.33 -5.84
CA LEU A 260 -28.75 17.14 -5.79
C LEU A 260 -29.25 16.04 -6.75
N SER A 261 -30.60 15.91 -6.89
CA SER A 261 -31.19 14.94 -7.81
C SER A 261 -30.91 15.23 -9.28
N LYS A 262 -30.57 16.47 -9.63
CA LYS A 262 -30.21 16.92 -10.99
C LYS A 262 -28.77 16.53 -11.37
N SER A 263 -27.90 16.21 -10.41
CA SER A 263 -26.52 15.76 -10.70
C SER A 263 -26.57 14.48 -11.53
N ARG A 264 -25.85 14.50 -12.65
CA ARG A 264 -25.83 13.39 -13.61
C ARG A 264 -24.83 12.30 -13.21
N LEU A 265 -23.74 12.70 -12.57
CA LEU A 265 -22.62 11.83 -12.25
C LEU A 265 -22.74 11.20 -10.86
N LEU A 266 -23.60 11.74 -10.00
CA LEU A 266 -23.83 11.22 -8.66
C LEU A 266 -24.69 9.94 -8.70
N LEU A 267 -24.23 8.90 -8.01
CA LEU A 267 -24.96 7.65 -7.85
C LEU A 267 -26.34 7.89 -7.19
N ARG A 268 -27.33 7.08 -7.53
CA ARG A 268 -28.71 7.25 -6.99
C ARG A 268 -28.75 7.11 -5.47
N GLU A 269 -27.98 6.19 -4.93
CA GLU A 269 -27.84 5.92 -3.52
C GLU A 269 -27.27 7.12 -2.75
N ALA A 270 -26.35 7.85 -3.37
CA ALA A 270 -25.72 9.02 -2.78
C ALA A 270 -26.58 10.30 -2.83
N ARG A 271 -27.78 10.25 -3.44
CA ARG A 271 -28.72 11.39 -3.51
C ARG A 271 -29.67 11.46 -2.32
N LYS A 272 -29.55 10.54 -1.35
CA LYS A 272 -30.40 10.43 -0.16
C LYS A 272 -29.57 10.02 1.05
N GLY A 273 -30.12 10.30 2.24
CA GLY A 273 -29.52 9.89 3.51
C GLY A 273 -28.18 10.57 3.79
N GLU A 274 -27.36 9.92 4.59
CA GLU A 274 -26.12 10.50 5.14
C GLU A 274 -25.16 11.06 4.10
N ILE A 275 -25.07 10.44 2.92
CA ILE A 275 -24.16 10.94 1.87
C ILE A 275 -24.71 12.25 1.29
N ALA A 276 -26.01 12.34 1.05
CA ALA A 276 -26.65 13.57 0.57
C ALA A 276 -26.51 14.70 1.60
N ASP A 277 -26.78 14.40 2.86
CA ASP A 277 -26.66 15.35 3.96
C ASP A 277 -25.22 15.84 4.12
N GLY A 278 -24.25 14.94 4.03
CA GLY A 278 -22.83 15.28 4.09
C GLY A 278 -22.36 16.15 2.91
N ILE A 279 -22.86 15.90 1.70
CA ILE A 279 -22.60 16.76 0.53
C ILE A 279 -23.16 18.16 0.77
N MET A 280 -24.42 18.29 1.20
CA MET A 280 -25.04 19.57 1.47
C MET A 280 -24.36 20.34 2.61
N ASN A 281 -23.96 19.63 3.67
CA ASN A 281 -23.20 20.22 4.77
C ASN A 281 -21.84 20.75 4.29
N ALA A 282 -21.10 20.02 3.46
CA ALA A 282 -19.84 20.47 2.88
C ALA A 282 -20.02 21.74 2.03
N ILE A 283 -21.08 21.82 1.22
CA ILE A 283 -21.40 23.01 0.42
C ILE A 283 -21.77 24.19 1.33
N THR A 284 -22.60 23.97 2.36
CA THR A 284 -23.01 24.99 3.32
C THR A 284 -21.82 25.56 4.09
N LEU A 285 -20.90 24.69 4.52
CA LEU A 285 -19.67 25.08 5.21
C LEU A 285 -18.84 26.07 4.38
N VAL A 286 -18.66 25.79 3.10
CA VAL A 286 -17.89 26.68 2.20
C VAL A 286 -18.64 27.99 1.92
N ASN A 287 -19.97 27.95 1.84
CA ASN A 287 -20.76 29.18 1.65
C ASN A 287 -20.62 30.15 2.84
N ALA A 288 -20.42 29.64 4.05
CA ALA A 288 -20.21 30.41 5.28
C ALA A 288 -18.73 30.71 5.58
N MET A 289 -17.80 30.15 4.79
CA MET A 289 -16.36 30.23 5.04
C MET A 289 -15.80 31.60 4.64
N ASP A 290 -14.90 32.14 5.48
CA ASP A 290 -14.13 33.35 5.13
C ASP A 290 -13.27 33.06 3.89
N PRO A 291 -13.26 33.96 2.89
CA PRO A 291 -12.38 33.84 1.72
C PRO A 291 -10.89 33.70 2.03
N GLU A 292 -10.41 34.20 3.17
CA GLU A 292 -9.02 34.02 3.60
C GLU A 292 -8.69 32.56 3.99
N ALA A 293 -9.69 31.77 4.39
CA ALA A 293 -9.56 30.36 4.74
C ALA A 293 -9.61 29.40 3.54
N TYR A 294 -9.82 29.92 2.34
CA TYR A 294 -9.82 29.10 1.12
C TYR A 294 -8.44 28.49 0.86
N PRO A 295 -8.37 27.22 0.45
CA PRO A 295 -7.10 26.60 0.11
C PRO A 295 -6.44 27.34 -1.06
N LYS A 296 -5.13 27.50 -0.93
CA LYS A 296 -4.30 28.10 -1.99
C LYS A 296 -3.42 27.00 -2.56
N LEU A 297 -3.44 26.83 -3.87
CA LEU A 297 -2.42 25.99 -4.50
C LEU A 297 -1.05 26.62 -4.24
N PRO A 298 -0.03 25.81 -3.95
CA PRO A 298 1.33 26.33 -3.93
C PRO A 298 1.58 27.02 -5.25
N LYS A 299 2.12 28.24 -5.20
CA LYS A 299 2.59 28.90 -6.42
C LYS A 299 3.54 27.91 -7.08
N THR A 300 3.21 27.46 -8.29
CA THR A 300 4.19 26.72 -9.09
C THR A 300 5.41 27.62 -9.15
N ASN A 301 6.47 27.25 -8.41
CA ASN A 301 7.77 27.85 -8.63
C ASN A 301 7.99 27.80 -10.13
N ASP A 302 8.43 28.93 -10.69
CA ASP A 302 8.77 29.03 -12.11
C ASP A 302 9.42 27.71 -12.51
N LYS A 303 8.81 27.02 -13.49
CA LYS A 303 9.35 25.75 -13.98
C LYS A 303 10.83 26.02 -14.24
N LEU A 304 11.68 25.47 -13.39
CA LEU A 304 13.13 25.47 -13.66
C LEU A 304 13.26 25.10 -15.13
N GLN A 305 13.73 26.05 -15.94
CA GLN A 305 13.98 25.81 -17.36
C GLN A 305 15.09 24.76 -17.40
N VAL A 306 14.69 23.50 -17.42
CA VAL A 306 15.63 22.40 -17.59
C VAL A 306 16.21 22.55 -18.98
N ASN A 307 17.52 22.74 -19.08
CA ASN A 307 18.21 22.68 -20.36
C ASN A 307 18.09 21.24 -20.91
N PRO A 308 17.32 21.00 -21.99
CA PRO A 308 17.08 19.65 -22.49
C PRO A 308 18.38 18.93 -22.86
N ALA A 309 19.33 19.65 -23.46
CA ALA A 309 20.61 19.07 -23.86
C ALA A 309 21.43 18.60 -22.64
N LEU A 310 21.41 19.37 -21.54
CA LEU A 310 22.09 18.96 -20.30
C LEU A 310 21.40 17.75 -19.68
N ALA A 311 20.08 17.70 -19.68
CA ALA A 311 19.32 16.54 -19.17
C ALA A 311 19.62 15.28 -19.97
N ASP A 312 19.73 15.38 -21.30
CA ASP A 312 20.07 14.24 -22.15
C ASP A 312 21.52 13.79 -21.94
N LEU A 313 22.45 14.73 -21.78
CA LEU A 313 23.85 14.41 -21.46
C LEU A 313 23.94 13.65 -20.12
N LEU A 314 23.22 14.10 -19.10
CA LEU A 314 23.19 13.44 -17.79
C LEU A 314 22.58 12.04 -17.86
N ARG A 315 21.54 11.83 -18.68
CA ARG A 315 20.94 10.49 -18.92
C ARG A 315 21.95 9.55 -19.59
N VAL A 316 22.69 10.04 -20.61
CA VAL A 316 23.74 9.25 -21.28
C VAL A 316 24.85 8.89 -20.31
N LEU A 317 25.29 9.84 -19.49
CA LEU A 317 26.33 9.62 -18.48
C LEU A 317 25.88 8.59 -17.44
N LEU A 318 24.64 8.73 -16.96
CA LEU A 318 24.04 7.78 -16.01
C LEU A 318 24.01 6.36 -16.61
N LYS A 319 23.56 6.24 -17.86
CA LYS A 319 23.54 4.96 -18.56
C LYS A 319 24.92 4.34 -18.70
N ALA A 320 25.91 5.13 -19.13
CA ALA A 320 27.30 4.66 -19.28
C ALA A 320 27.98 4.26 -17.96
N LYS A 321 27.48 4.78 -16.81
CA LYS A 321 28.00 4.42 -15.48
C LYS A 321 27.24 3.24 -14.86
N SER A 322 26.05 2.92 -15.36
CA SER A 322 25.24 1.78 -14.89
C SER A 322 25.52 0.49 -15.66
N GLU A 323 26.13 0.55 -16.82
CA GLU A 323 26.70 -0.57 -17.58
C GLU A 323 28.12 -0.91 -17.07
#